data_512e742c21e92189f40bee147ca244d4
#
_entry.id   512e742c21e92189f40bee147ca244d4
#
_cell.length_a   1.000
_cell.length_b   1.000
_cell.length_c   1.000
_cell.angle_alpha   90.00
_cell.angle_beta   90.00
_cell.angle_gamma   90.00
#
_symmetry.space_group_name_H-M   'P 1'
#
loop_
_entity.id
_entity.type
_entity.pdbx_description
1 polymer ?
#
loop_
_entity_poly.entity_id
_entity_poly.type
_entity_poly.pdbx_seq_one_letter_code
_entity_poly.pdbx_strand_id
1 'polypeptide(L)'
;GFCTGIVEESLIIDGSLIRESDVVIGIESSGLHSNGYSLIRDMLWRHKIILKEMPELLNPTKIYAPLVKDLLDEFPIMGMAHITGGGIPGNLPRCLPEGLKVDVNYNSWPMPELFSKIMLAGEIPEEEMKKTFNMGIGYCVVVPANVATDVELRIDGHGMKSWIIGEVTHI
;
A
#
# COMPACT_ATOMS: atom_id res chain seq x y z
N GLY A 1 20.42 3.45 -6.60
CA GLY A 1 20.70 2.04 -6.89
C GLY A 1 20.05 1.61 -8.20
N PHE A 2 20.65 0.61 -8.85
CA PHE A 2 20.09 -0.04 -10.04
C PHE A 2 19.84 -1.52 -9.69
N CYS A 3 18.74 -2.07 -10.19
CA CYS A 3 18.42 -3.48 -10.04
C CYS A 3 18.06 -4.01 -11.42
N THR A 4 18.58 -5.19 -11.78
CA THR A 4 18.24 -5.90 -13.01
C THR A 4 17.73 -7.28 -12.63
N GLY A 5 16.62 -7.68 -13.20
CA GLY A 5 16.00 -8.97 -13.00
C GLY A 5 15.68 -9.64 -14.33
N ILE A 6 15.35 -10.92 -14.28
CA ILE A 6 14.87 -11.71 -15.42
C ILE A 6 13.57 -12.38 -14.99
N VAL A 7 12.58 -12.36 -15.88
CA VAL A 7 11.30 -13.06 -15.72
C VAL A 7 10.92 -13.69 -17.06
N GLU A 8 10.26 -14.83 -17.03
CA GLU A 8 9.66 -15.40 -18.23
C GLU A 8 8.56 -14.48 -18.77
N GLU A 9 8.52 -14.28 -20.10
CA GLU A 9 7.55 -13.36 -20.74
C GLU A 9 6.10 -13.65 -20.35
N SER A 10 5.75 -14.94 -20.23
CA SER A 10 4.41 -15.40 -19.84
C SER A 10 4.06 -15.13 -18.36
N LEU A 11 5.05 -14.76 -17.53
CA LEU A 11 4.88 -14.47 -16.09
C LEU A 11 4.98 -12.97 -15.78
N ILE A 12 5.04 -12.12 -16.80
CA ILE A 12 5.03 -10.67 -16.60
C ILE A 12 3.66 -10.24 -16.06
N ILE A 13 3.67 -9.50 -14.95
CA ILE A 13 2.48 -8.88 -14.37
C ILE A 13 2.52 -7.39 -14.70
N ASP A 14 1.82 -7.00 -15.73
CA ASP A 14 1.74 -5.61 -16.23
C ASP A 14 0.37 -4.96 -15.97
N GLY A 15 -0.54 -5.69 -15.30
CA GLY A 15 -1.89 -5.25 -15.02
C GLY A 15 -2.90 -5.49 -16.16
N SER A 16 -2.47 -5.93 -17.34
CA SER A 16 -3.36 -6.13 -18.50
C SER A 16 -4.47 -7.15 -18.29
N LEU A 17 -4.31 -8.03 -17.31
CA LEU A 17 -5.29 -9.06 -16.95
C LEU A 17 -6.31 -8.59 -15.91
N ILE A 18 -6.14 -7.39 -15.31
CA ILE A 18 -7.09 -6.82 -14.35
C ILE A 18 -8.43 -6.54 -15.04
N ARG A 19 -9.51 -6.90 -14.37
CA ARG A 19 -10.89 -6.77 -14.87
C ARG A 19 -11.79 -6.10 -13.84
N GLU A 20 -12.94 -5.64 -14.30
CA GLU A 20 -14.03 -5.23 -13.42
C GLU A 20 -14.39 -6.36 -12.45
N SER A 21 -14.73 -5.98 -11.20
CA SER A 21 -15.00 -6.87 -10.07
C SER A 21 -13.80 -7.62 -9.49
N ASP A 22 -12.58 -7.40 -10.00
CA ASP A 22 -11.38 -7.79 -9.26
C ASP A 22 -11.27 -6.92 -7.99
N VAL A 23 -10.70 -7.48 -6.94
CA VAL A 23 -10.56 -6.78 -5.66
C VAL A 23 -9.12 -6.42 -5.37
N VAL A 24 -8.95 -5.33 -4.64
CA VAL A 24 -7.65 -4.88 -4.17
C VAL A 24 -7.48 -5.26 -2.70
N ILE A 25 -6.47 -6.06 -2.42
CA ILE A 25 -6.06 -6.39 -1.06
C ILE A 25 -4.90 -5.49 -0.69
N GLY A 26 -5.09 -4.67 0.36
CA GLY A 26 -4.06 -3.85 0.96
C GLY A 26 -3.35 -4.60 2.08
N ILE A 27 -2.03 -4.58 2.09
CA ILE A 27 -1.18 -5.25 3.07
C ILE A 27 -0.55 -4.18 3.97
N GLU A 28 -0.57 -4.42 5.28
CA GLU A 28 -0.13 -3.48 6.29
C GLU A 28 1.28 -2.94 6.06
N SER A 29 1.49 -1.67 6.39
CA SER A 29 2.82 -1.06 6.50
C SER A 29 3.37 -1.17 7.93
N SER A 30 4.68 -0.97 8.07
CA SER A 30 5.34 -0.83 9.40
C SER A 30 5.40 0.62 9.90
N GLY A 31 4.86 1.56 9.14
CA GLY A 31 4.93 2.99 9.39
C GLY A 31 5.03 3.79 8.08
N LEU A 32 5.85 4.83 8.06
CA LEU A 32 5.96 5.76 6.91
C LEU A 32 6.59 5.16 5.65
N HIS A 33 7.31 4.04 5.76
CA HIS A 33 8.03 3.41 4.66
C HIS A 33 8.96 4.36 3.89
N SER A 34 9.68 5.20 4.62
CA SER A 34 10.64 6.16 4.07
C SER A 34 10.03 7.27 3.18
N ASN A 35 8.73 7.50 3.27
CA ASN A 35 8.02 8.54 2.51
C ASN A 35 7.53 9.67 3.42
N GLY A 36 7.39 10.87 2.85
CA GLY A 36 6.89 12.04 3.57
C GLY A 36 7.87 12.67 4.55
N TYR A 37 9.13 12.24 4.57
CA TYR A 37 10.12 12.72 5.55
C TYR A 37 10.48 14.20 5.42
N SER A 38 10.27 14.84 4.27
CA SER A 38 10.43 16.29 4.15
C SER A 38 9.45 17.01 5.06
N LEU A 39 8.19 16.57 5.08
CA LEU A 39 7.16 17.09 5.96
C LEU A 39 7.46 16.78 7.43
N ILE A 40 7.84 15.54 7.75
CA ILE A 40 8.20 15.13 9.12
C ILE A 40 9.37 15.96 9.66
N ARG A 41 10.41 16.20 8.85
CA ARG A 41 11.55 17.04 9.26
C ARG A 41 11.14 18.49 9.52
N ASP A 42 10.25 19.07 8.70
CA ASP A 42 9.71 20.40 8.94
C ASP A 42 8.92 20.45 10.25
N MET A 43 8.10 19.44 10.52
CA MET A 43 7.34 19.33 11.77
C MET A 43 8.27 19.20 13.00
N LEU A 44 9.33 18.41 12.91
CA LEU A 44 10.35 18.29 13.95
C LEU A 44 11.08 19.62 14.18
N TRP A 45 11.46 20.29 13.08
CA TRP A 45 12.11 21.61 13.15
C TRP A 45 11.23 22.67 13.81
N ARG A 46 9.93 22.65 13.52
CA ARG A 46 8.95 23.58 14.12
C ARG A 46 8.47 23.13 15.50
N HIS A 47 9.03 22.10 16.10
CA HIS A 47 8.62 21.52 17.37
C HIS A 47 7.14 21.12 17.44
N LYS A 48 6.50 20.82 16.30
CA LYS A 48 5.13 20.30 16.25
C LYS A 48 5.05 18.84 16.69
N ILE A 49 6.12 18.08 16.50
CA ILE A 49 6.28 16.69 16.96
C ILE A 49 7.64 16.50 17.62
N ILE A 50 7.74 15.49 18.47
CA ILE A 50 8.97 15.13 19.20
C ILE A 50 9.29 13.66 18.87
N LEU A 51 10.47 13.39 18.32
CA LEU A 51 10.87 12.05 17.86
C LEU A 51 10.79 10.99 18.97
N LYS A 52 11.12 11.36 20.24
CA LYS A 52 11.04 10.43 21.37
C LYS A 52 9.62 9.98 21.70
N GLU A 53 8.62 10.76 21.31
CA GLU A 53 7.20 10.47 21.53
C GLU A 53 6.60 9.70 20.36
N MET A 54 7.32 9.62 19.24
CA MET A 54 6.88 8.94 18.00
C MET A 54 8.02 8.09 17.41
N PRO A 55 8.52 7.08 18.17
CA PRO A 55 9.64 6.25 17.72
C PRO A 55 9.31 5.48 16.43
N GLU A 56 8.02 5.24 16.16
CA GLU A 56 7.51 4.57 14.95
C GLU A 56 7.87 5.31 13.66
N LEU A 57 8.19 6.61 13.74
CA LEU A 57 8.72 7.37 12.60
C LEU A 57 9.99 6.76 12.01
N LEU A 58 10.76 6.01 12.80
CA LEU A 58 12.02 5.37 12.38
C LEU A 58 11.87 3.90 12.00
N ASN A 59 10.67 3.35 12.03
CA ASN A 59 10.46 1.96 11.64
C ASN A 59 10.93 1.73 10.20
N PRO A 60 11.75 0.68 9.96
CA PRO A 60 12.20 0.36 8.62
C PRO A 60 11.03 -0.06 7.73
N THR A 61 11.18 0.17 6.43
CA THR A 61 10.23 -0.33 5.42
C THR A 61 10.10 -1.84 5.53
N LYS A 62 8.86 -2.33 5.56
CA LYS A 62 8.57 -3.77 5.58
C LYS A 62 9.04 -4.43 4.28
N ILE A 63 9.64 -5.61 4.38
CA ILE A 63 10.11 -6.38 3.23
C ILE A 63 8.99 -7.32 2.78
N TYR A 64 8.39 -7.03 1.62
CA TYR A 64 7.28 -7.82 1.06
C TYR A 64 7.74 -8.94 0.13
N ALA A 65 8.99 -8.94 -0.32
CA ALA A 65 9.46 -9.86 -1.36
C ALA A 65 9.23 -11.35 -1.07
N PRO A 66 9.44 -11.88 0.16
CA PRO A 66 9.13 -13.29 0.44
C PRO A 66 7.65 -13.61 0.33
N LEU A 67 6.77 -12.73 0.86
CA LEU A 67 5.32 -12.88 0.74
C LEU A 67 4.88 -12.80 -0.71
N VAL A 68 5.32 -11.78 -1.45
CA VAL A 68 4.93 -11.59 -2.86
C VAL A 68 5.31 -12.78 -3.70
N LYS A 69 6.52 -13.33 -3.50
CA LYS A 69 6.95 -14.55 -4.20
C LYS A 69 6.01 -15.73 -3.92
N ASP A 70 5.67 -15.96 -2.66
CA ASP A 70 4.76 -17.02 -2.26
C ASP A 70 3.35 -16.85 -2.86
N LEU A 71 2.83 -15.62 -2.87
CA LEU A 71 1.54 -15.33 -3.51
C LEU A 71 1.57 -15.58 -5.02
N LEU A 72 2.65 -15.23 -5.70
CA LEU A 72 2.80 -15.44 -7.14
C LEU A 72 2.89 -16.91 -7.52
N ASP A 73 3.43 -17.75 -6.64
CA ASP A 73 3.55 -19.18 -6.87
C ASP A 73 2.19 -19.90 -6.74
N GLU A 74 1.23 -19.35 -5.98
CA GLU A 74 -0.01 -20.04 -5.64
C GLU A 74 -1.31 -19.39 -6.15
N PHE A 75 -1.29 -18.07 -6.41
CA PHE A 75 -2.51 -17.31 -6.72
C PHE A 75 -2.40 -16.51 -8.02
N PRO A 76 -3.52 -16.31 -8.71
CA PRO A 76 -3.57 -15.41 -9.87
C PRO A 76 -3.49 -13.95 -9.42
N ILE A 77 -2.29 -13.40 -9.33
CA ILE A 77 -2.07 -11.98 -9.03
C ILE A 77 -2.11 -11.21 -10.35
N MET A 78 -3.13 -10.35 -10.51
CA MET A 78 -3.38 -9.60 -11.75
C MET A 78 -2.61 -8.29 -11.81
N GLY A 79 -2.30 -7.70 -10.64
CA GLY A 79 -1.54 -6.45 -10.54
C GLY A 79 -0.98 -6.25 -9.14
N MET A 80 0.02 -5.40 -9.03
CA MET A 80 0.69 -5.09 -7.76
C MET A 80 1.13 -3.64 -7.70
N ALA A 81 1.09 -3.06 -6.49
CA ALA A 81 1.61 -1.72 -6.25
C ALA A 81 2.30 -1.64 -4.88
N HIS A 82 3.58 -1.26 -4.88
CA HIS A 82 4.26 -0.85 -3.65
C HIS A 82 3.91 0.61 -3.36
N ILE A 83 3.30 0.87 -2.21
CA ILE A 83 2.81 2.20 -1.85
C ILE A 83 3.97 3.03 -1.30
N THR A 84 4.38 3.99 -2.10
CA THR A 84 5.49 4.93 -1.83
C THR A 84 4.99 6.37 -1.82
N GLY A 85 5.85 7.35 -2.11
CA GLY A 85 5.44 8.76 -2.28
C GLY A 85 4.31 8.88 -3.31
N GLY A 86 3.30 9.67 -2.98
CA GLY A 86 2.04 9.73 -3.72
C GLY A 86 0.90 8.94 -3.06
N GLY A 87 1.22 8.11 -2.03
CA GLY A 87 0.22 7.29 -1.34
C GLY A 87 -0.48 6.28 -2.25
N ILE A 88 -1.60 5.74 -1.80
CA ILE A 88 -2.41 4.82 -2.61
C ILE A 88 -2.87 5.49 -3.93
N PRO A 89 -3.37 6.74 -3.92
CA PRO A 89 -3.85 7.39 -5.14
C PRO A 89 -2.77 7.58 -6.22
N GLY A 90 -1.52 7.74 -5.82
CA GLY A 90 -0.41 7.96 -6.74
C GLY A 90 0.28 6.69 -7.23
N ASN A 91 0.04 5.53 -6.59
CA ASN A 91 0.72 4.28 -6.92
C ASN A 91 -0.20 3.20 -7.48
N LEU A 92 -1.35 2.94 -6.86
CA LEU A 92 -2.28 1.89 -7.30
C LEU A 92 -2.77 2.06 -8.75
N PRO A 93 -3.13 3.26 -9.24
CA PRO A 93 -3.58 3.43 -10.62
C PRO A 93 -2.55 3.05 -11.69
N ARG A 94 -1.26 2.99 -11.34
CA ARG A 94 -0.20 2.67 -12.31
C ARG A 94 -0.23 1.23 -12.80
N CYS A 95 -0.86 0.32 -12.06
CA CYS A 95 -1.03 -1.07 -12.48
C CYS A 95 -2.39 -1.33 -13.11
N LEU A 96 -3.30 -0.34 -13.19
CA LEU A 96 -4.62 -0.52 -13.76
C LEU A 96 -4.60 -0.27 -15.28
N PRO A 97 -5.34 -1.07 -16.07
CA PRO A 97 -5.57 -0.77 -17.47
C PRO A 97 -6.36 0.53 -17.68
N GLU A 98 -6.23 1.11 -18.87
CA GLU A 98 -7.03 2.26 -19.27
C GLU A 98 -8.53 1.96 -19.18
N GLY A 99 -9.32 2.90 -18.68
CA GLY A 99 -10.76 2.75 -18.47
C GLY A 99 -11.17 2.09 -17.17
N LEU A 100 -10.22 1.60 -16.36
CA LEU A 100 -10.49 1.05 -15.04
C LEU A 100 -9.99 1.96 -13.91
N LYS A 101 -10.68 1.91 -12.79
CA LYS A 101 -10.31 2.59 -11.54
C LYS A 101 -10.57 1.69 -10.33
N VAL A 102 -10.08 2.11 -9.18
CA VAL A 102 -10.42 1.53 -7.88
C VAL A 102 -10.94 2.63 -6.97
N ASP A 103 -12.13 2.43 -6.44
CA ASP A 103 -12.67 3.29 -5.39
C ASP A 103 -12.21 2.73 -4.03
N VAL A 104 -11.17 3.33 -3.45
CA VAL A 104 -10.53 2.86 -2.22
C VAL A 104 -11.37 3.27 -1.00
N ASN A 105 -11.77 2.29 -0.20
CA ASN A 105 -12.46 2.53 1.06
C ASN A 105 -11.45 2.64 2.22
N TYR A 106 -11.09 3.85 2.62
CA TYR A 106 -10.16 4.12 3.73
C TYR A 106 -10.69 3.72 5.11
N ASN A 107 -11.96 3.28 5.23
CA ASN A 107 -12.52 2.76 6.47
C ASN A 107 -12.44 1.23 6.57
N SER A 108 -11.92 0.54 5.55
CA SER A 108 -11.85 -0.93 5.55
C SER A 108 -10.71 -1.49 6.40
N TRP A 109 -9.78 -0.65 6.84
CA TRP A 109 -8.70 -1.05 7.75
C TRP A 109 -8.53 -0.04 8.89
N PRO A 110 -7.99 -0.47 10.05
CA PRO A 110 -7.68 0.44 11.14
C PRO A 110 -6.46 1.30 10.74
N MET A 111 -6.67 2.61 10.58
CA MET A 111 -5.57 3.53 10.35
C MET A 111 -4.63 3.54 11.56
N PRO A 112 -3.31 3.30 11.39
CA PRO A 112 -2.37 3.37 12.50
C PRO A 112 -2.34 4.75 13.16
N GLU A 113 -2.26 4.77 14.50
CA GLU A 113 -2.29 5.99 15.32
C GLU A 113 -1.22 7.01 14.91
N LEU A 114 -0.08 6.53 14.40
CA LEU A 114 0.99 7.36 13.86
C LEU A 114 0.48 8.42 12.87
N PHE A 115 -0.37 8.02 11.92
CA PHE A 115 -0.89 8.93 10.88
C PHE A 115 -1.86 9.95 11.47
N SER A 116 -2.70 9.55 12.44
CA SER A 116 -3.59 10.47 13.14
C SER A 116 -2.80 11.50 13.94
N LYS A 117 -1.73 11.11 14.63
CA LYS A 117 -0.84 12.01 15.36
C LYS A 117 -0.17 13.02 14.43
N ILE A 118 0.35 12.58 13.27
CA ILE A 118 0.97 13.45 12.27
C ILE A 118 -0.05 14.45 11.74
N MET A 119 -1.24 13.98 11.36
CA MET A 119 -2.32 14.78 10.83
C MET A 119 -2.72 15.91 11.80
N LEU A 120 -2.95 15.55 13.06
CA LEU A 120 -3.35 16.50 14.10
C LEU A 120 -2.23 17.51 14.42
N ALA A 121 -1.01 17.04 14.67
CA ALA A 121 0.11 17.91 15.02
C ALA A 121 0.51 18.84 13.86
N GLY A 122 0.40 18.37 12.63
CA GLY A 122 0.69 19.14 11.43
C GLY A 122 -0.44 20.03 10.96
N GLU A 123 -1.67 19.84 11.48
CA GLU A 123 -2.90 20.45 10.94
C GLU A 123 -3.06 20.16 9.44
N ILE A 124 -2.71 18.91 9.05
CA ILE A 124 -2.65 18.50 7.65
C ILE A 124 -4.03 17.99 7.22
N PRO A 125 -4.60 18.48 6.11
CA PRO A 125 -5.85 17.93 5.58
C PRO A 125 -5.73 16.44 5.24
N GLU A 126 -6.79 15.67 5.47
CA GLU A 126 -6.81 14.22 5.22
C GLU A 126 -6.41 13.86 3.78
N GLU A 127 -6.87 14.64 2.80
CA GLU A 127 -6.54 14.44 1.39
C GLU A 127 -5.04 14.61 1.10
N GLU A 128 -4.36 15.50 1.83
CA GLU A 128 -2.92 15.68 1.70
C GLU A 128 -2.16 14.54 2.39
N MET A 129 -2.68 14.04 3.52
CA MET A 129 -2.18 12.84 4.18
C MET A 129 -2.21 11.64 3.23
N LYS A 130 -3.34 11.38 2.56
CA LYS A 130 -3.52 10.29 1.59
C LYS A 130 -2.57 10.38 0.40
N LYS A 131 -2.21 11.60 -0.05
CA LYS A 131 -1.26 11.84 -1.14
C LYS A 131 0.20 11.72 -0.71
N THR A 132 0.49 11.99 0.57
CA THR A 132 1.87 12.00 1.07
C THR A 132 2.28 10.66 1.65
N PHE A 133 1.36 9.99 2.35
CA PHE A 133 1.64 8.79 3.13
C PHE A 133 0.84 7.58 2.66
N ASN A 134 1.31 6.40 3.07
CA ASN A 134 0.66 5.12 2.78
C ASN A 134 -0.59 4.83 3.63
N MET A 135 -0.87 5.64 4.65
CA MET A 135 -2.02 5.53 5.56
C MET A 135 -2.19 4.16 6.23
N GLY A 136 -1.11 3.38 6.35
CA GLY A 136 -1.12 2.05 6.96
C GLY A 136 -1.09 0.89 5.96
N ILE A 137 -1.22 1.15 4.66
CA ILE A 137 -1.12 0.16 3.59
C ILE A 137 0.20 0.37 2.83
N GLY A 138 1.11 -0.59 2.92
CA GLY A 138 2.42 -0.48 2.29
C GLY A 138 2.53 -1.22 0.95
N TYR A 139 1.67 -2.18 0.69
CA TYR A 139 1.63 -2.93 -0.56
C TYR A 139 0.19 -3.27 -0.93
N CYS A 140 -0.11 -3.32 -2.22
CA CYS A 140 -1.40 -3.75 -2.74
C CYS A 140 -1.21 -4.87 -3.75
N VAL A 141 -2.12 -5.85 -3.74
CA VAL A 141 -2.28 -6.85 -4.80
C VAL A 141 -3.70 -6.80 -5.35
N VAL A 142 -3.85 -7.00 -6.65
CA VAL A 142 -5.14 -7.09 -7.32
C VAL A 142 -5.38 -8.54 -7.69
N VAL A 143 -6.51 -9.08 -7.27
CA VAL A 143 -6.86 -10.50 -7.44
C VAL A 143 -8.32 -10.66 -7.82
N PRO A 144 -8.71 -11.77 -8.49
CA PRO A 144 -10.12 -12.12 -8.67
C PRO A 144 -10.82 -12.25 -7.31
N ALA A 145 -12.06 -11.76 -7.20
CA ALA A 145 -12.80 -11.74 -5.94
C ALA A 145 -12.95 -13.14 -5.30
N ASN A 146 -13.06 -14.19 -6.11
CA ASN A 146 -13.26 -15.57 -5.64
C ASN A 146 -12.05 -16.18 -4.91
N VAL A 147 -10.85 -15.62 -5.04
CA VAL A 147 -9.63 -16.08 -4.35
C VAL A 147 -9.20 -15.14 -3.21
N ALA A 148 -9.86 -14.02 -3.04
CA ALA A 148 -9.44 -12.97 -2.11
C ALA A 148 -9.26 -13.46 -0.67
N THR A 149 -10.21 -14.25 -0.16
CA THR A 149 -10.14 -14.80 1.21
C THR A 149 -8.94 -15.74 1.39
N ASP A 150 -8.63 -16.58 0.41
CA ASP A 150 -7.49 -17.49 0.48
C ASP A 150 -6.17 -16.71 0.45
N VAL A 151 -6.11 -15.63 -0.35
CA VAL A 151 -4.97 -14.72 -0.38
C VAL A 151 -4.77 -14.00 0.97
N GLU A 152 -5.86 -13.49 1.59
CA GLU A 152 -5.77 -12.88 2.94
C GLU A 152 -5.29 -13.90 3.98
N LEU A 153 -5.76 -15.14 3.96
CA LEU A 153 -5.31 -16.21 4.85
C LEU A 153 -3.81 -16.52 4.63
N ARG A 154 -3.35 -16.51 3.38
CA ARG A 154 -1.93 -16.72 3.09
C ARG A 154 -1.07 -15.56 3.61
N ILE A 155 -1.53 -14.32 3.48
CA ILE A 155 -0.86 -13.14 4.02
C ILE A 155 -0.76 -13.20 5.55
N ASP A 156 -1.84 -13.62 6.22
CA ASP A 156 -1.86 -13.83 7.68
C ASP A 156 -0.85 -14.91 8.10
N GLY A 157 -0.72 -15.99 7.34
CA GLY A 157 0.29 -17.03 7.53
C GLY A 157 1.74 -16.51 7.49
N HIS A 158 2.00 -15.39 6.83
CA HIS A 158 3.28 -14.67 6.86
C HIS A 158 3.40 -13.68 8.03
N GLY A 159 2.40 -13.63 8.93
CA GLY A 159 2.37 -12.72 10.09
C GLY A 159 2.11 -11.27 9.69
N MET A 160 1.47 -11.03 8.56
CA MET A 160 1.08 -9.70 8.09
C MET A 160 -0.45 -9.58 8.06
N LYS A 161 -0.96 -8.40 8.37
CA LYS A 161 -2.38 -8.11 8.24
C LYS A 161 -2.70 -7.61 6.84
N SER A 162 -3.89 -7.97 6.35
CA SER A 162 -4.41 -7.47 5.09
C SER A 162 -5.91 -7.21 5.16
N TRP A 163 -6.41 -6.47 4.20
CA TRP A 163 -7.83 -6.10 4.08
C TRP A 163 -8.20 -5.90 2.62
N ILE A 164 -9.40 -6.27 2.23
CA ILE A 164 -9.97 -5.82 0.97
C ILE A 164 -10.25 -4.33 1.10
N ILE A 165 -9.54 -3.51 0.33
CA ILE A 165 -9.59 -2.05 0.42
C ILE A 165 -10.36 -1.39 -0.71
N GLY A 166 -10.76 -2.15 -1.72
CA GLY A 166 -11.52 -1.63 -2.85
C GLY A 166 -11.80 -2.70 -3.90
N GLU A 167 -12.60 -2.34 -4.87
CA GLU A 167 -12.99 -3.14 -6.02
C GLU A 167 -12.67 -2.38 -7.30
N VAL A 168 -12.28 -3.10 -8.35
CA VAL A 168 -12.02 -2.54 -9.68
C VAL A 168 -13.34 -2.29 -10.39
N THR A 169 -13.52 -1.07 -10.89
CA THR A 169 -14.72 -0.63 -11.60
C THR A 169 -14.35 0.16 -12.86
N HIS A 170 -15.30 0.39 -13.74
CA HIS A 170 -15.13 1.31 -14.87
C HIS A 170 -15.11 2.78 -14.40
N ILE A 171 -14.37 3.63 -15.16
CA ILE A 171 -14.34 5.09 -14.98
C ILE A 171 -15.67 5.71 -15.40
#